data_f670b4ea43103de4e667bc8da38bcdac
#
_entry.id   f670b4ea43103de4e667bc8da38bcdac
#
_cell.length_a   1.000
_cell.length_b   1.000
_cell.length_c   1.000
_cell.angle_alpha   90.00
_cell.angle_beta   90.00
_cell.angle_gamma   90.00
#
_symmetry.space_group_name_H-M   'P 1'
#
loop_
_entity.id
_entity.type
_entity.pdbx_description
1 polymer ?
#
loop_
_entity_poly.entity_id
_entity_poly.type
_entity_poly.pdbx_seq_one_letter_code
_entity_poly.pdbx_strand_id
1 'polypeptide(L)'
;MGVYVMTTSDKQNRSIISDDMRSFIGLESSPVTYDIERHAVGRFACAIGDPNPLYSNAEIARSSSHGGLIAPPTFFRSLLPGKYPKPYPEPFAHILDGGSKYRFFEPVMVGDQITVVRKITELYEKSGRMGSMLFKISKISYTG
;
A
#
# COMPACT_ATOMS: atom_id res chain seq x y z
N MET A 1 5.68 1.12 2.13
CA MET A 1 5.52 2.58 2.30
C MET A 1 5.15 3.16 0.95
N GLY A 2 3.97 3.77 0.84
CA GLY A 2 3.52 4.41 -0.40
C GLY A 2 3.80 5.92 -0.38
N VAL A 3 4.28 6.47 -1.49
CA VAL A 3 4.48 7.90 -1.69
C VAL A 3 3.50 8.38 -2.76
N TYR A 4 2.66 9.37 -2.41
CA TYR A 4 1.70 9.98 -3.34
C TYR A 4 2.13 11.41 -3.64
N VAL A 5 2.18 11.77 -4.93
CA VAL A 5 2.56 13.11 -5.40
C VAL A 5 1.37 13.77 -6.07
N MET A 6 1.10 15.02 -5.73
CA MET A 6 -0.02 15.80 -6.25
C MET A 6 0.44 17.16 -6.77
N THR A 7 -0.17 17.68 -7.85
CA THR A 7 0.24 18.93 -8.48
C THR A 7 -0.92 19.92 -8.67
N THR A 8 -0.66 21.22 -8.47
CA THR A 8 -1.56 22.31 -8.86
C THR A 8 -0.79 23.49 -9.43
N SER A 9 -1.44 24.29 -10.26
CA SER A 9 -0.93 25.58 -10.74
C SER A 9 -1.78 26.70 -10.11
N ASP A 10 -1.36 27.22 -8.97
CA ASP A 10 -1.81 28.56 -8.56
C ASP A 10 -0.80 29.24 -7.63
N LYS A 11 -0.57 30.53 -7.94
CA LYS A 11 0.40 31.38 -7.27
C LYS A 11 -0.26 32.03 -6.05
N GLN A 12 -0.21 31.38 -4.89
CA GLN A 12 -0.28 32.07 -3.61
C GLN A 12 0.61 31.39 -2.58
N ASN A 13 1.41 32.20 -1.87
CA ASN A 13 2.42 31.82 -0.88
C ASN A 13 1.77 31.27 0.43
N ARG A 14 0.75 30.40 0.30
CA ARG A 14 0.13 29.69 1.41
C ARG A 14 0.49 28.21 1.30
N SER A 15 0.89 27.61 2.43
CA SER A 15 1.07 26.17 2.52
C SER A 15 -0.21 25.45 2.06
N ILE A 16 -0.04 24.44 1.22
CA ILE A 16 -1.11 23.52 0.79
C ILE A 16 -1.55 22.64 1.96
N ILE A 17 -0.62 22.38 2.90
CA ILE A 17 -0.88 21.51 4.04
C ILE A 17 -1.67 22.28 5.10
N SER A 18 -2.96 21.98 5.20
CA SER A 18 -3.85 22.52 6.23
C SER A 18 -3.63 21.85 7.60
N ASP A 19 -4.11 22.46 8.66
CA ASP A 19 -4.08 21.87 10.01
C ASP A 19 -4.94 20.60 10.06
N ASP A 20 -6.04 20.55 9.31
CA ASP A 20 -6.85 19.33 9.20
C ASP A 20 -6.09 18.20 8.54
N MET A 21 -5.31 18.45 7.49
CA MET A 21 -4.40 17.44 6.90
C MET A 21 -3.35 16.98 7.91
N ARG A 22 -2.76 17.91 8.67
CA ARG A 22 -1.75 17.58 9.70
C ARG A 22 -2.32 16.68 10.79
N SER A 23 -3.60 16.83 11.12
CA SER A 23 -4.28 15.99 12.11
C SER A 23 -4.34 14.49 11.76
N PHE A 24 -4.10 14.16 10.49
CA PHE A 24 -4.03 12.76 10.04
C PHE A 24 -2.66 12.12 10.23
N ILE A 25 -1.60 12.91 10.51
CA ILE A 25 -0.28 12.34 10.77
C ILE A 25 -0.34 11.51 12.05
N GLY A 26 0.01 10.24 11.95
CA GLY A 26 -0.08 9.29 13.06
C GLY A 26 -1.44 8.62 13.22
N LEU A 27 -2.51 9.13 12.59
CA LEU A 27 -3.82 8.52 12.63
C LEU A 27 -3.83 7.22 11.81
N GLU A 28 -4.38 6.16 12.39
CA GLU A 28 -4.51 4.86 11.72
C GLU A 28 -5.88 4.72 11.05
N SER A 29 -5.88 4.03 9.91
CA SER A 29 -7.13 3.56 9.30
C SER A 29 -7.76 2.45 10.12
N SER A 30 -9.07 2.20 9.92
CA SER A 30 -9.68 0.98 10.44
C SER A 30 -8.91 -0.25 9.91
N PRO A 31 -8.70 -1.28 10.74
CA PRO A 31 -8.09 -2.53 10.29
C PRO A 31 -9.04 -3.27 9.34
N VAL A 32 -8.48 -3.93 8.33
CA VAL A 32 -9.21 -4.85 7.45
C VAL A 32 -8.45 -6.15 7.41
N THR A 33 -9.13 -7.26 7.67
CA THR A 33 -8.53 -8.60 7.64
C THR A 33 -8.95 -9.32 6.37
N TYR A 34 -7.99 -9.94 5.70
CA TYR A 34 -8.15 -10.71 4.46
C TYR A 34 -7.70 -12.14 4.67
N ASP A 35 -8.51 -13.09 4.22
CA ASP A 35 -8.07 -14.47 4.04
C ASP A 35 -7.24 -14.56 2.75
N ILE A 36 -6.08 -15.21 2.83
CA ILE A 36 -5.18 -15.38 1.69
C ILE A 36 -5.58 -16.62 0.91
N GLU A 37 -6.42 -16.41 -0.08
CA GLU A 37 -7.02 -17.49 -0.86
C GLU A 37 -6.12 -17.93 -2.01
N ARG A 38 -6.06 -19.26 -2.25
CA ARG A 38 -5.27 -19.86 -3.33
C ARG A 38 -5.59 -19.27 -4.71
N HIS A 39 -6.88 -19.08 -5.02
CA HIS A 39 -7.29 -18.53 -6.32
C HIS A 39 -6.90 -17.07 -6.51
N ALA A 40 -6.95 -16.28 -5.44
CA ALA A 40 -6.53 -14.88 -5.48
C ALA A 40 -5.02 -14.78 -5.74
N VAL A 41 -4.21 -15.59 -5.05
CA VAL A 41 -2.77 -15.70 -5.25
C VAL A 41 -2.42 -16.12 -6.67
N GLY A 42 -3.06 -17.19 -7.18
CA GLY A 42 -2.81 -17.69 -8.54
C GLY A 42 -3.17 -16.68 -9.62
N ARG A 43 -4.31 -15.99 -9.50
CA ARG A 43 -4.72 -14.94 -10.44
C ARG A 43 -3.75 -13.76 -10.42
N PHE A 44 -3.28 -13.37 -9.24
CA PHE A 44 -2.32 -12.28 -9.10
C PHE A 44 -0.98 -12.66 -9.77
N ALA A 45 -0.44 -13.86 -9.50
CA ALA A 45 0.78 -14.36 -10.12
C ALA A 45 0.67 -14.37 -11.66
N CYS A 46 -0.47 -14.84 -12.18
CA CYS A 46 -0.75 -14.82 -13.62
C CYS A 46 -0.79 -13.40 -14.18
N ALA A 47 -1.45 -12.47 -13.48
CA ALA A 47 -1.59 -11.08 -13.91
C ALA A 47 -0.26 -10.32 -13.99
N ILE A 48 0.69 -10.64 -13.10
CA ILE A 48 2.05 -10.05 -13.14
C ILE A 48 3.02 -10.84 -14.02
N GLY A 49 2.57 -11.94 -14.64
CA GLY A 49 3.40 -12.78 -15.49
C GLY A 49 4.49 -13.57 -14.77
N ASP A 50 4.31 -13.86 -13.47
CA ASP A 50 5.26 -14.64 -12.67
C ASP A 50 4.87 -16.13 -12.63
N PRO A 51 5.57 -17.01 -13.36
CA PRO A 51 5.24 -18.43 -13.48
C PRO A 51 5.80 -19.27 -12.32
N ASN A 52 6.30 -18.66 -11.24
CA ASN A 52 6.92 -19.39 -10.15
C ASN A 52 5.96 -20.44 -9.56
N PRO A 53 6.34 -21.74 -9.58
CA PRO A 53 5.46 -22.84 -9.14
C PRO A 53 5.12 -22.78 -7.65
N LEU A 54 5.86 -22.02 -6.84
CA LEU A 54 5.54 -21.82 -5.42
C LEU A 54 4.21 -21.10 -5.19
N TYR A 55 3.67 -20.41 -6.21
CA TYR A 55 2.38 -19.71 -6.14
C TYR A 55 1.19 -20.55 -6.62
N SER A 56 1.44 -21.66 -7.32
CA SER A 56 0.38 -22.41 -8.00
C SER A 56 0.43 -23.93 -7.81
N ASN A 57 1.62 -24.51 -7.69
CA ASN A 57 1.81 -25.96 -7.57
C ASN A 57 2.02 -26.37 -6.11
N ALA A 58 0.98 -27.01 -5.53
CA ALA A 58 0.99 -27.38 -4.12
C ALA A 58 2.02 -28.49 -3.77
N GLU A 59 2.39 -29.36 -4.72
CA GLU A 59 3.38 -30.42 -4.46
C GLU A 59 4.79 -29.83 -4.38
N ILE A 60 5.13 -29.00 -5.36
CA ILE A 60 6.42 -28.30 -5.39
C ILE A 60 6.53 -27.38 -4.16
N ALA A 61 5.48 -26.63 -3.86
CA ALA A 61 5.48 -25.72 -2.72
C ALA A 61 5.63 -26.44 -1.37
N ARG A 62 4.99 -27.61 -1.18
CA ARG A 62 5.18 -28.45 0.02
C ARG A 62 6.60 -28.97 0.16
N SER A 63 7.25 -29.29 -0.94
CA SER A 63 8.63 -29.79 -0.96
C SER A 63 9.68 -28.67 -0.81
N SER A 64 9.25 -27.41 -0.84
CA SER A 64 10.12 -26.26 -0.65
C SER A 64 10.39 -25.95 0.83
N SER A 65 11.32 -25.06 1.10
CA SER A 65 11.59 -24.55 2.46
C SER A 65 10.38 -23.84 3.11
N HIS A 66 9.36 -23.48 2.32
CA HIS A 66 8.16 -22.82 2.81
C HIS A 66 7.09 -23.82 3.30
N GLY A 67 7.13 -25.08 2.85
CA GLY A 67 6.19 -26.12 3.26
C GLY A 67 4.76 -25.97 2.71
N GLY A 68 4.50 -25.00 1.84
CA GLY A 68 3.20 -24.73 1.25
C GLY A 68 3.22 -23.60 0.23
N LEU A 69 2.06 -23.32 -0.38
CA LEU A 69 1.91 -22.23 -1.34
C LEU A 69 2.11 -20.87 -0.66
N ILE A 70 2.94 -20.04 -1.27
CA ILE A 70 3.17 -18.65 -0.84
C ILE A 70 2.55 -17.67 -1.82
N ALA A 71 2.28 -16.44 -1.38
CA ALA A 71 1.89 -15.35 -2.24
C ALA A 71 3.12 -14.66 -2.85
N PRO A 72 3.04 -14.14 -4.09
CA PRO A 72 4.09 -13.27 -4.64
C PRO A 72 4.36 -12.07 -3.71
N PRO A 73 5.61 -11.61 -3.57
CA PRO A 73 5.95 -10.52 -2.63
C PRO A 73 5.11 -9.25 -2.81
N THR A 74 4.71 -8.92 -4.05
CA THR A 74 3.89 -7.74 -4.35
C THR A 74 2.38 -7.98 -4.21
N PHE A 75 1.94 -9.17 -3.82
CA PHE A 75 0.53 -9.51 -3.59
C PHE A 75 -0.15 -8.56 -2.59
N PHE A 76 0.59 -8.04 -1.63
CA PHE A 76 0.11 -7.03 -0.68
C PHE A 76 -0.55 -5.81 -1.33
N ARG A 77 -0.17 -5.46 -2.57
CA ARG A 77 -0.79 -4.36 -3.32
C ARG A 77 -2.27 -4.59 -3.61
N SER A 78 -2.73 -5.83 -3.60
CA SER A 78 -4.15 -6.18 -3.76
C SER A 78 -4.95 -6.08 -2.46
N LEU A 79 -4.29 -6.01 -1.30
CA LEU A 79 -4.92 -5.93 0.01
C LEU A 79 -5.05 -4.46 0.41
N LEU A 80 -6.24 -3.90 0.24
CA LEU A 80 -6.46 -2.47 0.49
C LEU A 80 -6.65 -2.19 1.99
N PRO A 81 -6.04 -1.12 2.51
CA PRO A 81 -6.28 -0.69 3.90
C PRO A 81 -7.70 -0.15 4.07
N GLY A 82 -8.19 -0.17 5.30
CA GLY A 82 -9.47 0.40 5.67
C GLY A 82 -9.51 1.93 5.55
N LYS A 83 -10.68 2.49 5.87
CA LYS A 83 -10.90 3.93 5.83
C LYS A 83 -10.40 4.61 7.11
N TYR A 84 -10.04 5.88 7.02
CA TYR A 84 -9.87 6.72 8.20
C TYR A 84 -11.21 7.04 8.86
N PRO A 85 -11.23 7.39 10.15
CA PRO A 85 -12.47 7.77 10.84
C PRO A 85 -13.22 8.95 10.21
N LYS A 86 -12.48 9.83 9.52
CA LYS A 86 -13.02 10.93 8.73
C LYS A 86 -12.36 10.96 7.33
N PRO A 87 -13.00 11.56 6.31
CA PRO A 87 -12.39 11.72 5.00
C PRO A 87 -11.12 12.58 5.08
N TYR A 88 -10.05 12.14 4.42
CA TYR A 88 -8.86 12.98 4.25
C TYR A 88 -9.19 14.13 3.28
N PRO A 89 -8.88 15.41 3.63
CA PRO A 89 -9.16 16.54 2.77
C PRO A 89 -8.13 16.60 1.62
N GLU A 90 -8.39 15.85 0.53
CA GLU A 90 -7.52 15.81 -0.65
C GLU A 90 -7.54 17.19 -1.35
N PRO A 91 -6.40 17.90 -1.45
CA PRO A 91 -6.37 19.22 -2.05
C PRO A 91 -6.38 19.20 -3.58
N PHE A 92 -6.16 18.01 -4.18
CA PHE A 92 -6.01 17.86 -5.62
C PHE A 92 -6.88 16.73 -6.17
N ALA A 93 -7.35 16.92 -7.41
CA ALA A 93 -8.11 15.91 -8.13
C ALA A 93 -7.25 14.73 -8.65
N HIS A 94 -5.95 14.96 -8.86
CA HIS A 94 -5.04 13.96 -9.43
C HIS A 94 -3.99 13.53 -8.41
N ILE A 95 -3.87 12.22 -8.25
CA ILE A 95 -2.89 11.57 -7.38
C ILE A 95 -1.96 10.76 -8.26
N LEU A 96 -0.66 10.94 -8.07
CA LEU A 96 0.38 10.14 -8.71
C LEU A 96 1.02 9.22 -7.65
N ASP A 97 1.23 7.95 -8.03
CA ASP A 97 2.00 7.04 -7.19
C ASP A 97 3.49 7.38 -7.33
N GLY A 98 4.07 7.93 -6.28
CA GLY A 98 5.49 8.32 -6.22
C GLY A 98 6.43 7.14 -5.94
N GLY A 99 5.90 5.94 -5.78
CA GLY A 99 6.65 4.72 -5.51
C GLY A 99 6.39 4.12 -4.14
N SER A 100 6.90 2.92 -3.95
CA SER A 100 6.75 2.15 -2.71
C SER A 100 8.04 1.46 -2.31
N LYS A 101 8.30 1.39 -1.01
CA LYS A 101 9.38 0.61 -0.42
C LYS A 101 8.80 -0.47 0.47
N TYR A 102 9.18 -1.73 0.21
CA TYR A 102 8.73 -2.88 0.97
C TYR A 102 9.81 -3.40 1.90
N ARG A 103 9.37 -3.90 3.05
CA ARG A 103 10.18 -4.68 3.96
C ARG A 103 9.39 -5.92 4.33
N PHE A 104 9.90 -7.07 3.91
CA PHE A 104 9.32 -8.38 4.18
C PHE A 104 10.04 -8.99 5.39
N PHE A 105 9.29 -9.55 6.31
CA PHE A 105 9.81 -10.25 7.48
C PHE A 105 9.60 -11.75 7.33
N GLU A 106 8.43 -12.14 6.81
CA GLU A 106 8.03 -13.51 6.57
C GLU A 106 7.26 -13.61 5.25
N PRO A 107 7.30 -14.78 4.58
CA PRO A 107 6.44 -15.02 3.43
C PRO A 107 4.98 -15.12 3.89
N VAL A 108 4.06 -14.66 3.05
CA VAL A 108 2.62 -14.86 3.26
C VAL A 108 2.21 -16.17 2.63
N MET A 109 1.56 -17.02 3.41
CA MET A 109 1.10 -18.34 2.97
C MET A 109 -0.36 -18.30 2.51
N VAL A 110 -0.70 -19.16 1.58
CA VAL A 110 -2.12 -19.47 1.31
C VAL A 110 -2.74 -20.09 2.56
N GLY A 111 -3.85 -19.54 3.02
CA GLY A 111 -4.53 -19.90 4.27
C GLY A 111 -4.26 -18.97 5.44
N ASP A 112 -3.31 -18.04 5.32
CA ASP A 112 -3.10 -17.02 6.33
C ASP A 112 -4.25 -16.01 6.36
N GLN A 113 -4.40 -15.34 7.51
CA GLN A 113 -5.21 -14.14 7.68
C GLN A 113 -4.29 -12.95 7.84
N ILE A 114 -4.45 -11.93 7.00
CA ILE A 114 -3.61 -10.73 7.03
C ILE A 114 -4.45 -9.51 7.33
N THR A 115 -4.13 -8.85 8.42
CA THR A 115 -4.73 -7.57 8.83
C THR A 115 -3.91 -6.41 8.28
N VAL A 116 -4.59 -5.48 7.63
CA VAL A 116 -3.99 -4.32 6.95
C VAL A 116 -4.41 -3.04 7.65
N VAL A 117 -3.42 -2.23 8.02
CA VAL A 117 -3.62 -0.90 8.62
C VAL A 117 -2.71 0.10 7.91
N ARG A 118 -3.25 1.27 7.60
CA ARG A 118 -2.52 2.39 7.00
C ARG A 118 -2.42 3.56 7.98
N LYS A 119 -1.26 4.20 8.00
CA LYS A 119 -0.98 5.42 8.77
C LYS A 119 -0.25 6.43 7.91
N ILE A 120 -0.70 7.67 7.85
CA ILE A 120 0.09 8.76 7.27
C ILE A 120 1.20 9.08 8.27
N THR A 121 2.44 9.05 7.80
CA THR A 121 3.62 9.31 8.64
C THR A 121 4.21 10.69 8.40
N GLU A 122 4.05 11.22 7.19
CA GLU A 122 4.65 12.50 6.83
C GLU A 122 3.86 13.19 5.71
N LEU A 123 3.80 14.51 5.77
CA LEU A 123 3.30 15.39 4.73
C LEU A 123 4.35 16.47 4.49
N TYR A 124 4.73 16.70 3.23
CA TYR A 124 5.61 17.80 2.87
C TYR A 124 5.29 18.34 1.48
N GLU A 125 5.71 19.56 1.23
CA GLU A 125 5.52 20.25 -0.04
C GLU A 125 6.84 20.38 -0.79
N LYS A 126 6.75 20.31 -2.10
CA LYS A 126 7.84 20.73 -3.01
C LYS A 126 7.26 21.60 -4.11
N SER A 127 7.98 22.65 -4.45
CA SER A 127 7.67 23.49 -5.62
C SER A 127 8.54 23.06 -6.80
N GLY A 128 7.92 22.93 -7.96
CA GLY A 128 8.58 22.56 -9.21
C GLY A 128 8.13 23.46 -10.35
N ARG A 129 8.63 23.17 -11.57
CA ARG A 129 8.29 23.94 -12.78
C ARG A 129 6.78 23.90 -13.13
N MET A 130 6.08 22.86 -12.69
CA MET A 130 4.67 22.65 -12.93
C MET A 130 3.78 23.08 -11.75
N GLY A 131 4.34 23.79 -10.76
CA GLY A 131 3.61 24.23 -9.58
C GLY A 131 4.02 23.52 -8.31
N SER A 132 3.20 23.65 -7.27
CA SER A 132 3.44 23.01 -5.98
C SER A 132 2.90 21.58 -5.96
N MET A 133 3.64 20.71 -5.30
CA MET A 133 3.31 19.30 -5.13
C MET A 133 3.22 18.96 -3.65
N LEU A 134 2.20 18.24 -3.25
CA LEU A 134 2.07 17.66 -1.92
C LEU A 134 2.54 16.20 -1.93
N PHE A 135 3.48 15.87 -1.07
CA PHE A 135 3.92 14.51 -0.82
C PHE A 135 3.27 13.99 0.45
N LYS A 136 2.53 12.89 0.31
CA LYS A 136 1.89 12.17 1.40
C LYS A 136 2.56 10.82 1.57
N ILE A 137 3.35 10.66 2.64
CA ILE A 137 4.02 9.40 2.98
C ILE A 137 3.12 8.59 3.89
N SER A 138 2.85 7.36 3.50
CA SER A 138 2.06 6.44 4.32
C SER A 138 2.83 5.16 4.61
N LYS A 139 2.76 4.70 5.84
CA LYS A 139 3.17 3.35 6.22
C LYS A 139 1.93 2.45 6.18
N ILE A 140 2.03 1.31 5.48
CA ILE A 140 1.02 0.26 5.51
C ILE A 140 1.66 -0.94 6.20
N SER A 141 1.01 -1.42 7.25
CA SER A 141 1.42 -2.61 8.00
C SER A 141 0.51 -3.77 7.65
N TYR A 142 1.12 -4.93 7.43
CA TYR A 142 0.47 -6.20 7.14
C TYR A 142 0.90 -7.17 8.24
N THR A 143 -0.04 -7.66 9.03
CA THR A 143 0.21 -8.55 10.17
C THR A 143 -0.69 -9.76 10.09
N GLY A 144 -0.12 -10.95 10.34
CA GLY A 144 -0.82 -12.22 10.47
C GLY A 144 -1.03 -12.58 11.92
#